data_a458433edef7d140df0915ed264bc0c4
#
_entry.id   a458433edef7d140df0915ed264bc0c4
#
_cell.length_a   1.000
_cell.length_b   1.000
_cell.length_c   1.000
_cell.angle_alpha   90.00
_cell.angle_beta   90.00
_cell.angle_gamma   90.00
#
_symmetry.space_group_name_H-M   'P 1'
#
loop_
_entity.id
_entity.type
_entity.pdbx_description
1 polymer ?
#
loop_
_entity_poly.entity_id
_entity_poly.type
_entity_poly.pdbx_seq_one_letter_code
_entity_poly.pdbx_strand_id
1 'polypeptide(L)'
;MINSTAFNYVDVLTKAADASWTRESVINNNIANVSTVGYKRQDIDFQSVLREELGNCKHKSLDNKINELDISDLNAQIYTDSANYSNRLDGNNVDIDTENVELASEQIRYDALATSINSEFSRMRAALGK
;
A
#
# COMPACT_ATOMS: atom_id res chain seq x y z
N MET A 1 13.11 -22.07 -19.67
CA MET A 1 12.19 -20.97 -19.37
C MET A 1 12.26 -20.69 -17.88
N ILE A 2 12.76 -19.55 -17.49
CA ILE A 2 12.60 -19.07 -16.11
C ILE A 2 11.11 -18.75 -15.98
N ASN A 3 10.42 -19.50 -15.16
CA ASN A 3 8.99 -19.36 -15.00
C ASN A 3 8.69 -17.95 -14.47
N SER A 4 7.86 -17.17 -15.15
CA SER A 4 7.48 -15.80 -14.78
C SER A 4 6.91 -15.67 -13.37
N THR A 5 6.50 -16.79 -12.79
CA THR A 5 5.96 -16.94 -11.43
C THR A 5 6.86 -16.36 -10.34
N ALA A 6 8.19 -16.48 -10.50
CA ALA A 6 9.14 -15.95 -9.50
C ALA A 6 9.11 -14.42 -9.41
N PHE A 7 8.76 -13.74 -10.51
CA PHE A 7 8.67 -12.30 -10.57
C PHE A 7 7.31 -11.76 -10.11
N ASN A 8 6.24 -12.54 -10.22
CA ASN A 8 4.90 -12.10 -9.84
C ASN A 8 4.82 -11.69 -8.36
N TYR A 9 5.52 -12.41 -7.47
CA TYR A 9 5.63 -12.01 -6.05
C TYR A 9 6.36 -10.67 -5.88
N VAL A 10 7.47 -10.50 -6.60
CA VAL A 10 8.24 -9.24 -6.56
C VAL A 10 7.39 -8.10 -7.11
N ASP A 11 6.64 -8.32 -8.17
CA ASP A 11 5.78 -7.31 -8.78
C ASP A 11 4.66 -6.88 -7.83
N VAL A 12 4.00 -7.83 -7.15
CA VAL A 12 2.99 -7.54 -6.12
C VAL A 12 3.60 -6.78 -4.94
N LEU A 13 4.78 -7.21 -4.45
CA LEU A 13 5.49 -6.53 -3.36
C LEU A 13 5.92 -5.11 -3.78
N THR A 14 6.33 -4.93 -5.02
CA THR A 14 6.70 -3.61 -5.57
C THR A 14 5.47 -2.70 -5.63
N LYS A 15 4.33 -3.18 -6.11
CA LYS A 15 3.07 -2.44 -6.09
C LYS A 15 2.64 -2.05 -4.67
N ALA A 16 2.82 -2.96 -3.71
CA ALA A 16 2.55 -2.67 -2.31
C ALA A 16 3.51 -1.60 -1.74
N ALA A 17 4.79 -1.64 -2.11
CA ALA A 17 5.78 -0.64 -1.70
C ALA A 17 5.47 0.73 -2.32
N ASP A 18 5.11 0.79 -3.60
CA ASP A 18 4.70 2.02 -4.27
C ASP A 18 3.44 2.64 -3.64
N ALA A 19 2.46 1.81 -3.28
CA ALA A 19 1.26 2.25 -2.59
C ALA A 19 1.58 2.78 -1.18
N SER A 20 2.47 2.11 -0.45
CA SER A 20 2.95 2.52 0.86
C SER A 20 3.69 3.87 0.79
N TRP A 21 4.58 4.04 -0.16
CA TRP A 21 5.27 5.31 -0.42
C TRP A 21 4.30 6.45 -0.76
N THR A 22 3.30 6.16 -1.59
CA THR A 22 2.29 7.16 -1.96
C THR A 22 1.42 7.51 -0.75
N ARG A 23 1.06 6.53 0.09
CA ARG A 23 0.30 6.75 1.32
C ARG A 23 1.08 7.63 2.30
N GLU A 24 2.39 7.38 2.48
CA GLU A 24 3.24 8.21 3.31
C GLU A 24 3.23 9.69 2.84
N SER A 25 3.30 9.92 1.53
CA SER A 25 3.19 11.26 0.95
C SER A 25 1.84 11.91 1.25
N VAL A 26 0.75 11.15 1.15
CA VAL A 26 -0.61 11.63 1.47
C VAL A 26 -0.75 11.99 2.95
N ILE A 27 -0.24 11.14 3.85
CA ILE A 27 -0.25 11.40 5.30
C ILE A 27 0.55 12.69 5.61
N ASN A 28 1.72 12.86 5.01
CA ASN A 28 2.51 14.08 5.17
C ASN A 28 1.76 15.33 4.69
N ASN A 29 1.01 15.22 3.58
CA ASN A 29 0.14 16.30 3.11
C ASN A 29 -1.00 16.59 4.09
N ASN A 30 -1.60 15.57 4.70
CA ASN A 30 -2.62 15.76 5.75
C ASN A 30 -2.03 16.52 6.94
N ILE A 31 -0.86 16.12 7.43
CA ILE A 31 -0.16 16.78 8.54
C ILE A 31 0.16 18.24 8.19
N ALA A 32 0.67 18.50 6.98
CA ALA A 32 0.99 19.86 6.53
C ALA A 32 -0.26 20.76 6.49
N ASN A 33 -1.44 20.20 6.26
CA ASN A 33 -2.70 20.91 6.12
C ASN A 33 -3.59 20.83 7.37
N VAL A 34 -3.06 20.39 8.52
CA VAL A 34 -3.83 20.29 9.77
C VAL A 34 -4.46 21.61 10.21
N SER A 35 -3.85 22.74 9.86
CA SER A 35 -4.36 24.09 10.18
C SER A 35 -5.08 24.77 9.01
N THR A 36 -5.24 24.10 7.87
CA THR A 36 -5.93 24.64 6.71
C THR A 36 -7.45 24.51 6.89
N VAL A 37 -8.15 25.63 6.87
CA VAL A 37 -9.62 25.66 7.01
C VAL A 37 -10.29 24.87 5.89
N GLY A 38 -11.23 24.00 6.27
CA GLY A 38 -12.01 23.20 5.31
C GLY A 38 -11.25 22.08 4.63
N TYR A 39 -9.98 21.83 4.99
CA TYR A 39 -9.22 20.72 4.43
C TYR A 39 -9.84 19.38 4.83
N LYS A 40 -9.90 18.45 3.89
CA LYS A 40 -10.39 17.09 4.12
C LYS A 40 -9.23 16.11 4.00
N ARG A 41 -9.11 15.24 5.00
CA ARG A 41 -8.16 14.15 5.06
C ARG A 41 -8.23 13.31 3.79
N GLN A 42 -7.07 12.92 3.27
CA GLN A 42 -6.95 11.99 2.17
C GLN A 42 -6.26 10.71 2.65
N ASP A 43 -6.55 9.59 2.01
CA ASP A 43 -5.90 8.31 2.31
C ASP A 43 -5.87 7.41 1.06
N ILE A 44 -5.18 6.27 1.17
CA ILE A 44 -5.09 5.23 0.15
C ILE A 44 -5.39 3.88 0.80
N ASP A 45 -6.25 3.08 0.18
CA ASP A 45 -6.57 1.72 0.63
C ASP A 45 -6.13 0.67 -0.39
N PHE A 46 -4.84 0.42 -0.43
CA PHE A 46 -4.27 -0.66 -1.25
C PHE A 46 -4.64 -2.05 -0.73
N GLN A 47 -4.80 -2.21 0.58
CA GLN A 47 -5.08 -3.52 1.17
C GLN A 47 -6.43 -4.07 0.74
N SER A 48 -7.45 -3.22 0.66
CA SER A 48 -8.77 -3.63 0.19
C SER A 48 -8.74 -3.99 -1.29
N VAL A 49 -8.03 -3.22 -2.10
CA VAL A 49 -7.84 -3.52 -3.54
C VAL A 49 -7.17 -4.88 -3.72
N LEU A 50 -6.05 -5.11 -3.04
CA LEU A 50 -5.34 -6.40 -3.12
C LEU A 50 -6.21 -7.57 -2.62
N ARG A 51 -6.96 -7.36 -1.54
CA ARG A 51 -7.86 -8.40 -1.00
C ARG A 51 -8.98 -8.73 -1.96
N GLU A 52 -9.55 -7.74 -2.61
CA GLU A 52 -10.62 -7.90 -3.61
C GLU A 52 -10.08 -8.68 -4.82
N GLU A 53 -8.95 -8.28 -5.38
CA GLU A 53 -8.33 -8.96 -6.53
C GLU A 53 -7.95 -10.41 -6.20
N LEU A 54 -7.35 -10.67 -5.04
CA LEU A 54 -7.08 -12.04 -4.58
C LEU A 54 -8.37 -12.84 -4.30
N GLY A 55 -9.45 -12.17 -3.93
CA GLY A 55 -10.76 -12.78 -3.71
C GLY A 55 -11.43 -13.20 -5.01
N ASN A 56 -11.22 -12.46 -6.08
CA ASN A 56 -11.77 -12.73 -7.42
C ASN A 56 -11.08 -13.91 -8.11
N CYS A 57 -9.86 -14.27 -7.69
CA CYS A 57 -9.13 -15.40 -8.25
C CYS A 57 -9.81 -16.74 -7.93
N LYS A 58 -9.94 -17.58 -8.94
CA LYS A 58 -10.62 -18.91 -8.83
C LYS A 58 -9.84 -19.96 -8.04
N HIS A 59 -8.53 -19.77 -7.91
CA HIS A 59 -7.65 -20.74 -7.26
C HIS A 59 -7.65 -20.58 -5.73
N LYS A 60 -7.41 -21.71 -5.02
CA LYS A 60 -7.32 -21.73 -3.55
C LYS A 60 -5.90 -21.46 -3.05
N SER A 61 -4.89 -21.87 -3.80
CA SER A 61 -3.48 -21.65 -3.46
C SER A 61 -3.07 -20.21 -3.70
N LEU A 62 -2.34 -19.62 -2.76
CA LEU A 62 -1.82 -18.25 -2.88
C LEU A 62 -0.92 -18.08 -4.10
N ASP A 63 -0.05 -19.07 -4.38
CA ASP A 63 0.83 -19.05 -5.54
C ASP A 63 0.07 -18.96 -6.85
N ASN A 64 -1.00 -19.76 -6.98
CA ASN A 64 -1.83 -19.74 -8.17
C ASN A 64 -2.65 -18.43 -8.29
N LYS A 65 -3.09 -17.89 -7.17
CA LYS A 65 -3.77 -16.58 -7.15
C LYS A 65 -2.85 -15.46 -7.63
N ILE A 66 -1.64 -15.40 -7.13
CA ILE A 66 -0.65 -14.40 -7.53
C ILE A 66 -0.28 -14.55 -9.01
N ASN A 67 -0.26 -15.78 -9.54
CA ASN A 67 0.00 -16.04 -10.96
C ASN A 67 -1.16 -15.64 -11.89
N GLU A 68 -2.39 -15.67 -11.40
CA GLU A 68 -3.60 -15.28 -12.13
C GLU A 68 -3.88 -13.77 -12.04
N LEU A 69 -3.30 -13.11 -11.03
CA LEU A 69 -3.57 -11.73 -10.71
C LEU A 69 -3.04 -10.80 -11.80
N ASP A 70 -3.88 -9.90 -12.29
CA ASP A 70 -3.46 -8.84 -13.18
C ASP A 70 -2.88 -7.68 -12.35
N ILE A 71 -1.57 -7.48 -12.49
CA ILE A 71 -0.83 -6.44 -11.75
C ILE A 71 -1.30 -5.03 -12.14
N SER A 72 -1.87 -4.88 -13.34
CA SER A 72 -2.41 -3.60 -13.82
C SER A 72 -3.63 -3.15 -13.02
N ASP A 73 -4.36 -4.08 -12.41
CA ASP A 73 -5.54 -3.80 -11.60
C ASP A 73 -5.19 -3.42 -10.16
N LEU A 74 -3.95 -3.66 -9.74
CA LEU A 74 -3.43 -3.28 -8.43
C LEU A 74 -3.05 -1.79 -8.36
N ASN A 75 -3.99 -0.91 -8.63
CA ASN A 75 -3.80 0.53 -8.52
C ASN A 75 -4.69 1.09 -7.40
N ALA A 76 -4.08 1.36 -6.24
CA ALA A 76 -4.76 2.06 -5.17
C ALA A 76 -4.91 3.55 -5.54
N GLN A 77 -6.13 4.05 -5.47
CA GLN A 77 -6.44 5.45 -5.71
C GLN A 77 -6.50 6.23 -4.40
N ILE A 78 -6.09 7.50 -4.46
CA ILE A 78 -6.28 8.43 -3.36
C ILE A 78 -7.77 8.75 -3.26
N TYR A 79 -8.34 8.57 -2.08
CA TYR A 79 -9.69 8.99 -1.78
C TYR A 79 -9.71 10.09 -0.71
N THR A 80 -10.72 10.93 -0.76
CA THR A 80 -10.95 11.96 0.26
C THR A 80 -11.92 11.43 1.30
N ASP A 81 -11.53 11.49 2.56
CA ASP A 81 -12.41 11.14 3.65
C ASP A 81 -13.51 12.21 3.80
N SER A 82 -14.71 11.84 3.37
CA SER A 82 -15.89 12.69 3.45
C SER A 82 -16.64 12.58 4.79
N ALA A 83 -16.11 11.83 5.76
CA ALA A 83 -16.72 11.69 7.07
C ALA A 83 -16.88 13.07 7.71
N ASN A 84 -18.12 13.40 8.09
CA ASN A 84 -18.48 14.67 8.70
C ASN A 84 -18.02 14.79 10.19
N TYR A 85 -17.14 13.89 10.62
CA TYR A 85 -16.53 13.98 11.94
C TYR A 85 -15.41 15.02 11.90
N SER A 86 -15.79 16.27 12.00
CA SER A 86 -14.86 17.33 12.31
C SER A 86 -14.99 17.63 13.80
N ASN A 87 -13.97 17.35 14.58
CA ASN A 87 -13.86 17.81 15.96
C ASN A 87 -13.59 19.33 16.03
N ARG A 88 -13.49 19.99 14.87
CA ARG A 88 -13.12 21.39 14.71
C ARG A 88 -14.22 22.15 14.00
N LEU A 89 -14.46 23.37 14.46
CA LEU A 89 -15.46 24.30 13.87
C LEU A 89 -15.11 24.76 12.47
N ASP A 90 -13.84 24.61 12.05
CA ASP A 90 -13.34 25.01 10.73
C ASP A 90 -13.60 23.97 9.62
N GLY A 91 -14.22 22.83 9.95
CA GLY A 91 -14.54 21.77 9.00
C GLY A 91 -13.35 20.90 8.59
N ASN A 92 -12.15 21.10 9.17
CA ASN A 92 -11.00 20.23 8.97
C ASN A 92 -11.17 18.95 9.80
N ASN A 93 -10.94 17.79 9.20
CA ASN A 93 -11.07 16.47 9.85
C ASN A 93 -9.72 15.76 10.05
N VAL A 94 -8.59 16.46 9.90
CA VAL A 94 -7.27 15.92 10.16
C VAL A 94 -6.97 15.94 11.66
N ASP A 95 -6.64 14.78 12.20
CA ASP A 95 -6.12 14.61 13.57
C ASP A 95 -4.62 14.34 13.51
N ILE A 96 -3.81 15.29 13.98
CA ILE A 96 -2.35 15.21 13.89
C ILE A 96 -1.77 14.03 14.65
N ASP A 97 -2.36 13.65 15.80
CA ASP A 97 -1.87 12.54 16.60
C ASP A 97 -2.11 11.21 15.87
N THR A 98 -3.29 11.07 15.30
CA THR A 98 -3.63 9.91 14.46
C THR A 98 -2.74 9.84 13.21
N GLU A 99 -2.55 10.94 12.48
CA GLU A 99 -1.70 10.96 11.30
C GLU A 99 -0.23 10.62 11.61
N ASN A 100 0.31 11.07 12.73
CA ASN A 100 1.68 10.72 13.15
C ASN A 100 1.83 9.21 13.45
N VAL A 101 0.83 8.60 14.06
CA VAL A 101 0.81 7.14 14.30
C VAL A 101 0.71 6.37 12.98
N GLU A 102 -0.15 6.82 12.08
CA GLU A 102 -0.30 6.23 10.74
C GLU A 102 1.00 6.38 9.93
N LEU A 103 1.68 7.53 10.01
CA LEU A 103 2.96 7.77 9.36
C LEU A 103 4.03 6.78 9.85
N ALA A 104 4.17 6.64 11.16
CA ALA A 104 5.12 5.70 11.75
C ALA A 104 4.81 4.24 11.36
N SER A 105 3.53 3.87 11.35
CA SER A 105 3.07 2.55 10.91
C SER A 105 3.41 2.30 9.45
N GLU A 106 3.22 3.30 8.58
CA GLU A 106 3.47 3.17 7.16
C GLU A 106 4.98 3.07 6.84
N GLN A 107 5.82 3.80 7.57
CA GLN A 107 7.27 3.68 7.45
C GLN A 107 7.77 2.27 7.81
N ILE A 108 7.26 1.70 8.89
CA ILE A 108 7.58 0.31 9.28
C ILE A 108 7.12 -0.67 8.20
N ARG A 109 5.94 -0.45 7.62
CA ARG A 109 5.41 -1.28 6.53
C ARG A 109 6.28 -1.20 5.29
N TYR A 110 6.68 0.00 4.87
CA TYR A 110 7.57 0.20 3.73
C TYR A 110 8.91 -0.52 3.92
N ASP A 111 9.53 -0.41 5.09
CA ASP A 111 10.79 -1.09 5.42
C ASP A 111 10.63 -2.62 5.39
N ALA A 112 9.50 -3.14 5.87
CA ALA A 112 9.20 -4.57 5.82
C ALA A 112 9.01 -5.06 4.37
N LEU A 113 8.36 -4.27 3.51
CA LEU A 113 8.18 -4.58 2.10
C LEU A 113 9.52 -4.56 1.36
N ALA A 114 10.36 -3.55 1.59
CA ALA A 114 11.71 -3.47 1.02
C ALA A 114 12.58 -4.68 1.44
N THR A 115 12.50 -5.08 2.70
CA THR A 115 13.18 -6.28 3.22
C THR A 115 12.67 -7.55 2.55
N SER A 116 11.35 -7.66 2.34
CA SER A 116 10.73 -8.80 1.65
C SER A 116 11.17 -8.91 0.20
N ILE A 117 11.23 -7.79 -0.53
CA ILE A 117 11.73 -7.73 -1.92
C ILE A 117 13.20 -8.20 -1.96
N ASN A 118 14.04 -7.70 -1.06
CA ASN A 118 15.44 -8.12 -0.98
C ASN A 118 15.58 -9.62 -0.68
N SER A 119 14.70 -10.17 0.15
CA SER A 119 14.66 -11.60 0.46
C SER A 119 14.30 -12.43 -0.78
N GLU A 120 13.32 -12.00 -1.58
CA GLU A 120 12.96 -12.68 -2.83
C GLU A 120 14.13 -12.68 -3.83
N PHE A 121 14.82 -11.55 -4.01
CA PHE A 121 16.01 -11.50 -4.85
C PHE A 121 17.15 -12.40 -4.32
N SER A 122 17.30 -12.51 -3.02
CA SER A 122 18.29 -13.41 -2.42
C SER A 122 17.97 -14.88 -2.67
N ARG A 123 16.67 -15.26 -2.59
CA ARG A 123 16.19 -16.60 -2.95
C ARG A 123 16.44 -16.91 -4.42
N MET A 124 16.14 -15.99 -5.32
CA MET A 124 16.38 -16.14 -6.74
C MET A 124 17.88 -16.34 -7.03
N ARG A 125 18.74 -15.55 -6.38
CA ARG A 125 20.19 -15.67 -6.52
C ARG A 125 20.69 -17.01 -6.03
N ALA A 126 20.20 -17.49 -4.88
CA ALA A 126 20.55 -18.81 -4.36
C ALA A 126 20.11 -19.94 -5.31
N ALA A 127 18.94 -19.83 -5.92
CA ALA A 127 18.44 -20.78 -6.91
C ALA A 127 19.28 -20.82 -8.20
N LEU A 128 19.92 -19.70 -8.56
CA LEU A 128 20.84 -19.60 -9.70
C LEU A 128 22.27 -20.07 -9.38
N GLY A 129 22.55 -20.50 -8.16
CA GLY A 129 23.83 -21.04 -7.75
C GLY A 129 24.97 -20.00 -7.68
N LYS A 130 24.63 -18.72 -7.46
CA LYS A 130 25.61 -17.62 -7.35
C LYS A 130 25.55 -16.95 -5.97
#